data_3da2579e230c3289a3ac0a740cf3de70
#
_entry.id   3da2579e230c3289a3ac0a740cf3de70
#
_cell.length_a   1.000
_cell.length_b   1.000
_cell.length_c   1.000
_cell.angle_alpha   90.00
_cell.angle_beta   90.00
_cell.angle_gamma   90.00
#
_symmetry.space_group_name_H-M   'P 1'
#
loop_
_entity.id
_entity.type
_entity.pdbx_description
1 polymer ?
#
loop_
_entity_poly.entity_id
_entity_poly.type
_entity_poly.pdbx_seq_one_letter_code
_entity_poly.pdbx_strand_id
1 'polypeptide(L)'
;ALSFDEEVGCTGAPPMIARMQEIFPKAELAIIGEPSMMKVVTSHKGSQVHRTHITGYEVHSSNPTLGVSAILEAGRLISWANQVNEENAKKTPTATASLFEPPWTTAHIGTIHGGTAQNIMAKDCVFGIDFRVVPGEDGRDWETKYRDEVRRVEAAMQAVRPETSIKIETRASVPGLRPEENGAAETLARSLTGDNGTHVVSYGTEAGQFQDAGYSACICGPGDIAQAHQADEFISIAQMNKGQKFMESMLDRMV
;
A
#
# COMPACT_ATOMS: atom_id res chain seq x y z
N ALA A 1 0.70 -14.90 16.71
CA ALA A 1 0.34 -15.46 15.40
C ALA A 1 1.48 -15.24 14.42
N LEU A 2 1.58 -16.07 13.40
CA LEU A 2 2.49 -15.90 12.26
C LEU A 2 1.62 -15.83 11.01
N SER A 3 1.72 -14.75 10.26
CA SER A 3 1.06 -14.58 8.98
C SER A 3 1.93 -15.13 7.84
N PHE A 4 1.37 -15.21 6.66
CA PHE A 4 2.01 -15.59 5.41
C PHE A 4 1.63 -14.60 4.32
N ASP A 5 2.40 -14.57 3.21
CA ASP A 5 2.15 -13.68 2.07
C ASP A 5 2.14 -12.17 2.43
N GLU A 6 2.89 -11.78 3.48
CA GLU A 6 3.04 -10.36 3.83
C GLU A 6 3.70 -9.60 2.66
N GLU A 7 4.81 -10.11 2.13
CA GLU A 7 5.64 -9.53 1.07
C GLU A 7 4.93 -9.40 -0.31
N VAL A 8 3.80 -10.07 -0.47
CA VAL A 8 3.00 -10.03 -1.70
C VAL A 8 1.67 -9.31 -1.51
N GLY A 9 1.60 -8.38 -0.53
CA GLY A 9 0.47 -7.50 -0.29
C GLY A 9 -0.38 -7.85 0.92
N CYS A 10 0.23 -8.44 1.95
CA CYS A 10 -0.41 -8.76 3.24
C CYS A 10 -1.68 -9.62 3.08
N THR A 11 -1.73 -10.49 2.06
CA THR A 11 -2.95 -11.23 1.70
C THR A 11 -3.29 -12.33 2.69
N GLY A 12 -2.32 -12.79 3.50
CA GLY A 12 -2.50 -13.82 4.51
C GLY A 12 -3.12 -13.32 5.81
N ALA A 13 -3.00 -12.03 6.14
CA ALA A 13 -3.51 -11.49 7.40
C ALA A 13 -5.04 -11.51 7.51
N PRO A 14 -5.84 -11.06 6.52
CA PRO A 14 -7.30 -11.09 6.65
C PRO A 14 -7.89 -12.47 6.94
N PRO A 15 -7.56 -13.56 6.20
CA PRO A 15 -8.07 -14.88 6.51
C PRO A 15 -7.55 -15.42 7.85
N MET A 16 -6.29 -15.10 8.24
CA MET A 16 -5.75 -15.45 9.54
C MET A 16 -6.54 -14.77 10.67
N ILE A 17 -6.78 -13.47 10.57
CA ILE A 17 -7.54 -12.70 11.56
C ILE A 17 -8.95 -13.24 11.70
N ALA A 18 -9.66 -13.49 10.59
CA ALA A 18 -10.98 -14.09 10.61
C ALA A 18 -10.99 -15.46 11.32
N ARG A 19 -10.00 -16.30 11.02
CA ARG A 19 -9.88 -17.61 11.67
C ARG A 19 -9.55 -17.50 13.15
N MET A 20 -8.71 -16.57 13.55
CA MET A 20 -8.41 -16.32 14.97
C MET A 20 -9.67 -15.91 15.73
N GLN A 21 -10.52 -15.05 15.16
CA GLN A 21 -11.77 -14.61 15.79
C GLN A 21 -12.81 -15.73 15.93
N GLU A 22 -12.73 -16.78 15.10
CA GLU A 22 -13.61 -17.96 15.21
C GLU A 22 -13.19 -18.92 16.33
N ILE A 23 -11.87 -19.11 16.55
CA ILE A 23 -11.37 -20.19 17.42
C ILE A 23 -10.85 -19.70 18.77
N PHE A 24 -10.55 -18.41 18.92
CA PHE A 24 -10.05 -17.82 20.14
C PHE A 24 -10.96 -16.69 20.64
N PRO A 25 -11.01 -16.42 21.95
CA PRO A 25 -11.54 -15.17 22.45
C PRO A 25 -10.85 -13.99 21.75
N LYS A 26 -11.61 -12.98 21.34
CA LYS A 26 -11.04 -11.79 20.69
C LYS A 26 -10.07 -11.11 21.64
N ALA A 27 -8.81 -11.00 21.23
CA ALA A 27 -7.82 -10.20 21.92
C ALA A 27 -8.15 -8.70 21.79
N GLU A 28 -7.79 -7.92 22.79
CA GLU A 28 -8.03 -6.48 22.82
C GLU A 28 -7.10 -5.73 21.86
N LEU A 29 -5.89 -6.23 21.68
CA LEU A 29 -4.84 -5.54 20.95
C LEU A 29 -4.01 -6.49 20.05
N ALA A 30 -3.32 -5.89 19.08
CA ALA A 30 -2.33 -6.52 18.23
C ALA A 30 -1.07 -5.64 18.12
N ILE A 31 0.09 -6.21 18.41
CA ILE A 31 1.39 -5.57 18.18
C ILE A 31 2.05 -6.29 17.01
N ILE A 32 2.30 -5.55 15.93
CA ILE A 32 2.87 -6.07 14.69
C ILE A 32 4.39 -5.94 14.76
N GLY A 33 5.10 -7.06 14.56
CA GLY A 33 6.54 -7.18 14.83
C GLY A 33 7.46 -6.67 13.72
N GLU A 34 7.03 -5.71 12.92
CA GLU A 34 7.84 -5.11 11.84
C GLU A 34 9.08 -4.37 12.38
N PRO A 35 10.16 -4.28 11.57
CA PRO A 35 11.40 -3.62 11.96
C PRO A 35 11.20 -2.15 12.29
N SER A 36 11.21 -1.78 13.57
CA SER A 36 11.04 -0.42 14.06
C SER A 36 12.11 0.02 15.04
N MET A 37 13.18 -0.76 15.19
CA MET A 37 14.20 -0.56 16.24
C MET A 37 13.62 -0.58 17.67
N MET A 38 12.51 -1.31 17.87
CA MET A 38 11.68 -1.31 19.09
C MET A 38 11.05 0.03 19.43
N LYS A 39 10.88 0.92 18.44
CA LYS A 39 10.08 2.14 18.58
C LYS A 39 8.62 1.82 18.33
N VAL A 40 7.73 2.53 19.02
CA VAL A 40 6.29 2.31 18.90
C VAL A 40 5.75 3.18 17.77
N VAL A 41 5.49 2.54 16.62
CA VAL A 41 4.92 3.19 15.42
C VAL A 41 3.42 3.09 15.49
N THR A 42 2.74 4.23 15.46
CA THR A 42 1.29 4.32 15.67
C THR A 42 0.51 4.64 14.40
N SER A 43 1.22 4.82 13.27
CA SER A 43 0.55 5.09 12.00
C SER A 43 1.42 4.69 10.81
N HIS A 44 0.77 4.19 9.74
CA HIS A 44 1.40 3.97 8.45
C HIS A 44 0.46 4.27 7.28
N LYS A 45 1.02 4.56 6.10
CA LYS A 45 0.22 4.73 4.88
C LYS A 45 -0.38 3.40 4.44
N GLY A 46 -1.59 3.45 3.90
CA GLY A 46 -2.16 2.34 3.14
C GLY A 46 -1.51 2.18 1.77
N SER A 47 -1.77 1.05 1.14
CA SER A 47 -1.30 0.74 -0.23
C SER A 47 -2.43 0.18 -1.07
N GLN A 48 -2.57 0.70 -2.31
CA GLN A 48 -3.45 0.15 -3.35
C GLN A 48 -2.63 -0.05 -4.61
N VAL A 49 -2.41 -1.29 -4.99
CA VAL A 49 -1.59 -1.64 -6.15
C VAL A 49 -2.44 -2.30 -7.22
N HIS A 50 -2.38 -1.74 -8.42
CA HIS A 50 -3.09 -2.29 -9.57
C HIS A 50 -2.14 -2.52 -10.74
N ARG A 51 -2.40 -3.60 -11.48
CA ARG A 51 -1.83 -3.85 -12.80
C ARG A 51 -2.88 -3.51 -13.84
N THR A 52 -2.53 -2.62 -14.77
CA THR A 52 -3.40 -2.19 -15.85
C THR A 52 -2.88 -2.71 -17.17
N HIS A 53 -3.73 -3.40 -17.92
CA HIS A 53 -3.46 -3.88 -19.27
C HIS A 53 -4.38 -3.19 -20.26
N ILE A 54 -3.80 -2.48 -21.21
CA ILE A 54 -4.49 -1.79 -22.29
C ILE A 54 -4.31 -2.59 -23.57
N THR A 55 -5.43 -2.96 -24.19
CA THR A 55 -5.48 -3.56 -25.51
C THR A 55 -5.97 -2.52 -26.50
N GLY A 56 -5.08 -2.01 -27.33
CA GLY A 56 -5.33 -1.09 -28.42
C GLY A 56 -5.65 -1.79 -29.74
N TYR A 57 -5.52 -1.05 -30.84
CA TYR A 57 -5.71 -1.57 -32.19
C TYR A 57 -4.53 -1.19 -33.08
N GLU A 58 -3.83 -2.23 -33.55
CA GLU A 58 -2.59 -2.12 -34.31
C GLU A 58 -2.84 -1.68 -35.76
N VAL A 59 -2.16 -0.63 -36.18
CA VAL A 59 -2.06 -0.16 -37.56
C VAL A 59 -0.70 0.46 -37.78
N HIS A 60 -0.33 0.70 -39.04
CA HIS A 60 0.88 1.46 -39.37
C HIS A 60 0.78 2.90 -38.84
N SER A 61 1.84 3.43 -38.25
CA SER A 61 1.85 4.72 -37.56
C SER A 61 1.52 5.92 -38.47
N SER A 62 1.59 5.78 -39.79
CA SER A 62 1.13 6.81 -40.77
C SER A 62 -0.37 6.95 -40.85
N ASN A 63 -1.17 6.04 -40.30
CA ASN A 63 -2.63 6.03 -40.34
C ASN A 63 -3.23 6.12 -38.91
N PRO A 64 -2.89 7.13 -38.10
CA PRO A 64 -3.22 7.16 -36.67
C PRO A 64 -4.72 7.20 -36.37
N THR A 65 -5.54 7.69 -37.33
CA THR A 65 -6.99 7.76 -37.18
C THR A 65 -7.70 6.41 -37.31
N LEU A 66 -7.01 5.39 -37.81
CA LEU A 66 -7.53 4.05 -38.02
C LEU A 66 -7.19 3.07 -36.88
N GLY A 67 -6.37 3.47 -35.93
CA GLY A 67 -5.90 2.63 -34.84
C GLY A 67 -6.05 3.30 -33.48
N VAL A 68 -5.70 2.55 -32.43
CA VAL A 68 -5.63 3.02 -31.04
C VAL A 68 -4.33 2.53 -30.45
N SER A 69 -3.43 3.45 -30.08
CA SER A 69 -2.14 3.10 -29.50
C SER A 69 -2.27 2.88 -28.00
N ALA A 70 -2.10 1.64 -27.54
CA ALA A 70 -2.13 1.31 -26.12
C ALA A 70 -1.11 2.11 -25.29
N ILE A 71 0.05 2.45 -25.86
CA ILE A 71 1.06 3.30 -25.18
C ILE A 71 0.56 4.74 -25.03
N LEU A 72 -0.07 5.32 -26.05
CA LEU A 72 -0.58 6.69 -25.95
C LEU A 72 -1.73 6.79 -24.95
N GLU A 73 -2.57 5.76 -24.88
CA GLU A 73 -3.66 5.72 -23.90
C GLU A 73 -3.12 5.46 -22.46
N ALA A 74 -2.06 4.66 -22.30
CA ALA A 74 -1.33 4.58 -21.03
C ALA A 74 -0.78 5.95 -20.63
N GLY A 75 -0.25 6.73 -21.59
CA GLY A 75 0.21 8.09 -21.34
C GLY A 75 -0.86 9.02 -20.76
N ARG A 76 -2.13 8.85 -21.11
CA ARG A 76 -3.25 9.60 -20.51
C ARG A 76 -3.44 9.24 -19.04
N LEU A 77 -3.39 7.95 -18.69
CA LEU A 77 -3.50 7.49 -17.30
C LEU A 77 -2.29 7.89 -16.46
N ILE A 78 -1.09 7.90 -17.06
CA ILE A 78 0.13 8.42 -16.42
C ILE A 78 0.01 9.92 -16.16
N SER A 79 -0.50 10.68 -17.12
CA SER A 79 -0.74 12.12 -16.94
C SER A 79 -1.75 12.40 -15.84
N TRP A 80 -2.81 11.59 -15.75
CA TRP A 80 -3.77 11.67 -14.65
C TRP A 80 -3.11 11.39 -13.29
N ALA A 81 -2.25 10.37 -13.18
CA ALA A 81 -1.52 10.08 -11.94
C ALA A 81 -0.62 11.25 -11.52
N ASN A 82 0.06 11.91 -12.46
CA ASN A 82 0.84 13.12 -12.19
C ASN A 82 -0.05 14.27 -11.71
N GLN A 83 -1.20 14.48 -12.36
CA GLN A 83 -2.17 15.51 -11.94
C GLN A 83 -2.69 15.25 -10.53
N VAL A 84 -3.00 14.00 -10.17
CA VAL A 84 -3.36 13.60 -8.80
C VAL A 84 -2.29 14.04 -7.79
N ASN A 85 -1.02 13.76 -8.08
CA ASN A 85 0.09 14.15 -7.21
C ASN A 85 0.19 15.68 -7.05
N GLU A 86 0.06 16.43 -8.17
CA GLU A 86 0.11 17.88 -8.16
C GLU A 86 -1.06 18.51 -7.38
N GLU A 87 -2.24 17.95 -7.51
CA GLU A 87 -3.45 18.40 -6.78
C GLU A 87 -3.34 18.08 -5.30
N ASN A 88 -2.88 16.87 -4.95
CA ASN A 88 -2.72 16.46 -3.55
C ASN A 88 -1.64 17.28 -2.84
N ALA A 89 -0.55 17.60 -3.51
CA ALA A 89 0.52 18.45 -2.97
C ALA A 89 0.08 19.89 -2.61
N LYS A 90 -1.02 20.36 -3.19
CA LYS A 90 -1.59 21.70 -2.90
C LYS A 90 -2.58 21.71 -1.73
N LYS A 91 -3.02 20.52 -1.28
CA LYS A 91 -3.97 20.41 -0.18
C LYS A 91 -3.29 20.65 1.16
N THR A 92 -3.99 21.31 2.07
CA THR A 92 -3.54 21.39 3.46
C THR A 92 -3.65 20.01 4.09
N PRO A 93 -2.56 19.42 4.58
CA PRO A 93 -2.62 18.09 5.19
C PRO A 93 -3.39 18.11 6.51
N THR A 94 -4.02 16.99 6.85
CA THR A 94 -4.57 16.79 8.20
C THR A 94 -3.43 16.70 9.21
N ALA A 95 -3.74 16.83 10.51
CA ALA A 95 -2.74 16.68 11.57
C ALA A 95 -2.00 15.34 11.49
N THR A 96 -2.71 14.25 11.21
CA THR A 96 -2.10 12.92 11.03
C THR A 96 -1.26 12.86 9.76
N ALA A 97 -1.78 13.34 8.63
CA ALA A 97 -1.05 13.32 7.36
C ALA A 97 0.24 14.13 7.41
N SER A 98 0.27 15.23 8.19
CA SER A 98 1.46 16.09 8.35
C SER A 98 2.65 15.39 9.01
N LEU A 99 2.46 14.22 9.60
CA LEU A 99 3.54 13.40 10.16
C LEU A 99 4.32 12.61 9.09
N PHE A 100 3.81 12.55 7.86
CA PHE A 100 4.40 11.77 6.76
C PHE A 100 5.17 12.65 5.76
N GLU A 101 6.11 12.03 5.04
CA GLU A 101 6.79 12.64 3.90
C GLU A 101 6.58 11.76 2.65
N PRO A 102 5.91 12.25 1.62
CA PRO A 102 5.13 13.50 1.62
C PRO A 102 3.83 13.38 2.44
N PRO A 103 3.24 14.52 2.91
CA PRO A 103 2.07 14.54 3.79
C PRO A 103 0.74 14.40 3.02
N TRP A 104 0.73 13.68 1.92
CA TRP A 104 -0.45 13.43 1.09
C TRP A 104 -0.39 12.04 0.45
N THR A 105 -1.54 11.60 -0.09
CA THR A 105 -1.63 10.38 -0.89
C THR A 105 -0.96 10.58 -2.25
N THR A 106 -0.07 9.65 -2.59
CA THR A 106 0.68 9.65 -3.86
C THR A 106 0.17 8.58 -4.82
N ALA A 107 0.28 8.85 -6.13
CA ALA A 107 0.10 7.88 -7.20
C ALA A 107 1.43 7.70 -7.93
N HIS A 108 1.92 6.48 -8.03
CA HIS A 108 3.21 6.15 -8.66
C HIS A 108 3.06 5.06 -9.71
N ILE A 109 3.76 5.22 -10.83
CA ILE A 109 3.85 4.19 -11.87
C ILE A 109 5.30 3.74 -11.95
N GLY A 110 5.57 2.54 -11.41
CA GLY A 110 6.93 2.01 -11.28
C GLY A 110 7.41 1.23 -12.51
N THR A 111 6.49 0.66 -13.27
CA THR A 111 6.81 -0.15 -14.46
C THR A 111 5.84 0.10 -15.59
N ILE A 112 6.35 0.10 -16.83
CA ILE A 112 5.55 0.14 -18.04
C ILE A 112 6.23 -0.65 -19.15
N HIS A 113 5.46 -1.47 -19.86
CA HIS A 113 5.93 -2.25 -21.01
C HIS A 113 4.87 -2.23 -22.11
N GLY A 114 5.28 -2.01 -23.36
CA GLY A 114 4.34 -2.02 -24.48
C GLY A 114 5.00 -1.77 -25.84
N GLY A 115 4.22 -2.05 -26.90
CA GLY A 115 4.63 -1.85 -28.28
C GLY A 115 5.59 -2.92 -28.80
N THR A 116 5.75 -2.96 -30.13
CA THR A 116 6.58 -3.95 -30.87
C THR A 116 7.59 -3.29 -31.82
N ALA A 117 7.20 -2.17 -32.46
CA ALA A 117 8.06 -1.45 -33.41
C ALA A 117 7.68 0.04 -33.47
N GLN A 118 8.64 0.90 -33.87
CA GLN A 118 8.46 2.35 -33.93
C GLN A 118 7.40 2.81 -34.95
N ASN A 119 7.22 2.07 -36.01
CA ASN A 119 6.29 2.41 -37.10
C ASN A 119 4.94 1.67 -37.01
N ILE A 120 4.65 1.03 -35.87
CA ILE A 120 3.39 0.33 -35.58
C ILE A 120 2.75 0.93 -34.33
N MET A 121 1.47 1.26 -34.40
CA MET A 121 0.71 1.65 -33.21
C MET A 121 0.65 0.47 -32.25
N ALA A 122 1.01 0.70 -30.99
CA ALA A 122 1.10 -0.37 -29.99
C ALA A 122 -0.26 -1.00 -29.73
N LYS A 123 -0.35 -2.33 -29.90
CA LYS A 123 -1.55 -3.10 -29.56
C LYS A 123 -1.68 -3.32 -28.08
N ASP A 124 -0.56 -3.54 -27.38
CA ASP A 124 -0.56 -3.87 -25.98
C ASP A 124 0.33 -2.90 -25.17
N CYS A 125 -0.14 -2.53 -23.98
CA CYS A 125 0.62 -1.84 -22.98
C CYS A 125 0.21 -2.29 -21.58
N VAL A 126 1.18 -2.61 -20.74
CA VAL A 126 0.96 -3.02 -19.35
C VAL A 126 1.77 -2.11 -18.44
N PHE A 127 1.16 -1.61 -17.38
CA PHE A 127 1.86 -0.86 -16.34
C PHE A 127 1.30 -1.16 -14.95
N GLY A 128 2.12 -0.88 -13.93
CA GLY A 128 1.73 -0.95 -12.53
C GLY A 128 1.51 0.44 -11.95
N ILE A 129 0.40 0.65 -11.24
CA ILE A 129 0.14 1.86 -10.46
C ILE A 129 0.02 1.52 -8.99
N ASP A 130 0.69 2.30 -8.13
CA ASP A 130 0.69 2.19 -6.66
C ASP A 130 0.22 3.50 -6.04
N PHE A 131 -0.78 3.43 -5.16
CA PHE A 131 -1.21 4.54 -4.34
C PHE A 131 -0.70 4.32 -2.91
N ARG A 132 0.02 5.31 -2.36
CA ARG A 132 0.35 5.35 -0.93
C ARG A 132 -0.60 6.31 -0.24
N VAL A 133 -1.56 5.74 0.48
CA VAL A 133 -2.74 6.44 1.00
C VAL A 133 -2.48 6.91 2.43
N VAL A 134 -2.58 8.22 2.69
CA VAL A 134 -2.41 8.75 4.05
C VAL A 134 -3.56 8.31 4.95
N PRO A 135 -3.31 8.04 6.24
CA PRO A 135 -4.36 7.69 7.19
C PRO A 135 -5.44 8.78 7.27
N GLY A 136 -6.70 8.34 7.28
CA GLY A 136 -7.87 9.21 7.20
C GLY A 136 -8.50 9.28 5.81
N GLU A 137 -7.80 8.81 4.78
CA GLU A 137 -8.36 8.56 3.44
C GLU A 137 -8.60 7.05 3.25
N ASP A 138 -9.63 6.70 2.46
CA ASP A 138 -9.92 5.29 2.11
C ASP A 138 -9.24 4.93 0.78
N GLY A 139 -8.46 3.85 0.78
CA GLY A 139 -7.84 3.33 -0.43
C GLY A 139 -8.84 2.94 -1.52
N ARG A 140 -10.04 2.50 -1.15
CA ARG A 140 -11.14 2.17 -2.08
C ARG A 140 -11.67 3.39 -2.83
N ASP A 141 -11.61 4.58 -2.23
CA ASP A 141 -11.97 5.83 -2.91
C ASP A 141 -10.95 6.14 -4.01
N TRP A 142 -9.66 5.88 -3.77
CA TRP A 142 -8.61 6.05 -4.77
C TRP A 142 -8.71 5.02 -5.89
N GLU A 143 -9.02 3.76 -5.57
CA GLU A 143 -9.34 2.76 -6.57
C GLU A 143 -10.54 3.18 -7.42
N THR A 144 -11.60 3.70 -6.82
CA THR A 144 -12.80 4.18 -7.53
C THR A 144 -12.46 5.31 -8.49
N LYS A 145 -11.73 6.33 -8.04
CA LYS A 145 -11.27 7.44 -8.89
C LYS A 145 -10.43 6.96 -10.07
N TYR A 146 -9.54 5.99 -9.83
CA TYR A 146 -8.72 5.41 -10.87
C TYR A 146 -9.56 4.62 -11.88
N ARG A 147 -10.50 3.81 -11.43
CA ARG A 147 -11.42 3.06 -12.31
C ARG A 147 -12.32 3.98 -13.12
N ASP A 148 -12.73 5.12 -12.56
CA ASP A 148 -13.51 6.15 -13.29
C ASP A 148 -12.69 6.75 -14.44
N GLU A 149 -11.43 7.09 -14.19
CA GLU A 149 -10.54 7.60 -15.22
C GLU A 149 -10.25 6.55 -16.30
N VAL A 150 -10.03 5.29 -15.90
CA VAL A 150 -9.87 4.18 -16.84
C VAL A 150 -11.09 4.03 -17.73
N ARG A 151 -12.31 4.07 -17.17
CA ARG A 151 -13.55 4.01 -17.97
C ARG A 151 -13.65 5.16 -18.97
N ARG A 152 -13.23 6.36 -18.58
CA ARG A 152 -13.21 7.54 -19.47
C ARG A 152 -12.26 7.34 -20.64
N VAL A 153 -11.06 6.82 -20.39
CA VAL A 153 -10.06 6.53 -21.44
C VAL A 153 -10.56 5.40 -22.35
N GLU A 154 -11.07 4.31 -21.78
CA GLU A 154 -11.59 3.16 -22.52
C GLU A 154 -12.75 3.55 -23.44
N ALA A 155 -13.69 4.36 -22.97
CA ALA A 155 -14.79 4.86 -23.81
C ALA A 155 -14.28 5.67 -25.02
N ALA A 156 -13.23 6.48 -24.85
CA ALA A 156 -12.61 7.20 -25.95
C ALA A 156 -11.91 6.27 -26.95
N MET A 157 -11.26 5.21 -26.47
CA MET A 157 -10.66 4.17 -27.31
C MET A 157 -11.73 3.43 -28.15
N GLN A 158 -12.81 3.01 -27.50
CA GLN A 158 -13.91 2.25 -28.11
C GLN A 158 -14.71 3.09 -29.13
N ALA A 159 -14.74 4.40 -28.97
CA ALA A 159 -15.34 5.29 -29.99
C ALA A 159 -14.57 5.24 -31.33
N VAL A 160 -13.28 4.89 -31.33
CA VAL A 160 -12.45 4.70 -32.53
C VAL A 160 -12.46 3.23 -32.96
N ARG A 161 -12.27 2.32 -32.00
CA ARG A 161 -12.19 0.87 -32.22
C ARG A 161 -12.92 0.14 -31.10
N PRO A 162 -14.15 -0.35 -31.35
CA PRO A 162 -14.98 -1.00 -30.31
C PRO A 162 -14.36 -2.25 -29.66
N GLU A 163 -13.41 -2.90 -30.35
CA GLU A 163 -12.70 -4.08 -29.87
C GLU A 163 -11.60 -3.79 -28.83
N THR A 164 -11.30 -2.53 -28.59
CA THR A 164 -10.27 -2.11 -27.60
C THR A 164 -10.77 -2.23 -26.16
N SER A 165 -9.86 -2.42 -25.21
CA SER A 165 -10.24 -2.57 -23.81
C SER A 165 -9.12 -2.19 -22.84
N ILE A 166 -9.51 -1.90 -21.58
CA ILE A 166 -8.59 -1.71 -20.46
C ILE A 166 -9.01 -2.63 -19.32
N LYS A 167 -8.10 -3.52 -18.88
CA LYS A 167 -8.32 -4.42 -17.75
C LYS A 167 -7.48 -3.97 -16.56
N ILE A 168 -8.09 -3.90 -15.38
CA ILE A 168 -7.43 -3.61 -14.11
C ILE A 168 -7.48 -4.86 -13.25
N GLU A 169 -6.32 -5.28 -12.77
CA GLU A 169 -6.15 -6.32 -11.78
C GLU A 169 -5.63 -5.71 -10.49
N THR A 170 -6.36 -5.83 -9.38
CA THR A 170 -5.90 -5.40 -8.07
C THR A 170 -4.89 -6.42 -7.54
N ARG A 171 -3.67 -5.97 -7.23
CA ARG A 171 -2.56 -6.79 -6.76
C ARG A 171 -2.41 -6.74 -5.24
N ALA A 172 -2.66 -5.57 -4.64
CA ALA A 172 -2.65 -5.40 -3.21
C ALA A 172 -3.66 -4.32 -2.81
N SER A 173 -4.26 -4.50 -1.64
CA SER A 173 -5.15 -3.54 -0.99
C SER A 173 -4.92 -3.63 0.51
N VAL A 174 -4.07 -2.75 1.02
CA VAL A 174 -3.64 -2.74 2.42
C VAL A 174 -4.13 -1.44 3.05
N PRO A 175 -5.01 -1.48 4.06
CA PRO A 175 -5.47 -0.28 4.76
C PRO A 175 -4.34 0.35 5.56
N GLY A 176 -4.35 1.67 5.69
CA GLY A 176 -3.42 2.39 6.56
C GLY A 176 -3.74 2.18 8.04
N LEU A 177 -2.69 2.16 8.88
CA LEU A 177 -2.85 2.23 10.33
C LEU A 177 -3.15 3.67 10.74
N ARG A 178 -4.23 3.88 11.47
CA ARG A 178 -4.64 5.18 12.01
C ARG A 178 -4.21 5.32 13.46
N PRO A 179 -3.70 6.48 13.90
CA PRO A 179 -3.44 6.72 15.33
C PRO A 179 -4.74 6.54 16.14
N GLU A 180 -4.63 5.93 17.31
CA GLU A 180 -5.75 5.74 18.22
C GLU A 180 -5.62 6.69 19.41
N GLU A 181 -6.75 7.25 19.85
CA GLU A 181 -6.77 7.97 21.11
C GLU A 181 -6.77 6.94 22.27
N ASN A 182 -5.72 6.93 23.07
CA ASN A 182 -5.51 5.98 24.18
C ASN A 182 -5.50 4.49 23.73
N GLY A 183 -4.89 4.19 22.57
CA GLY A 183 -4.81 2.83 22.03
C GLY A 183 -4.16 1.86 23.02
N ALA A 184 -4.82 0.71 23.27
CA ALA A 184 -4.34 -0.30 24.19
C ALA A 184 -2.98 -0.91 23.75
N ALA A 185 -2.82 -1.15 22.43
CA ALA A 185 -1.56 -1.65 21.87
C ALA A 185 -0.41 -0.66 22.06
N GLU A 186 -0.65 0.62 21.75
CA GLU A 186 0.33 1.70 21.96
C GLU A 186 0.72 1.81 23.43
N THR A 187 -0.27 1.85 24.32
CA THR A 187 -0.06 1.97 25.77
C THR A 187 0.80 0.82 26.30
N LEU A 188 0.48 -0.41 25.92
CA LEU A 188 1.25 -1.59 26.32
C LEU A 188 2.67 -1.52 25.75
N ALA A 189 2.83 -1.30 24.44
CA ALA A 189 4.15 -1.27 23.80
C ALA A 189 5.05 -0.19 24.40
N ARG A 190 4.53 1.03 24.65
CA ARG A 190 5.28 2.11 25.31
C ARG A 190 5.70 1.75 26.71
N SER A 191 4.84 1.10 27.49
CA SER A 191 5.17 0.68 28.85
C SER A 191 6.26 -0.41 28.91
N LEU A 192 6.40 -1.22 27.84
CA LEU A 192 7.43 -2.27 27.73
C LEU A 192 8.75 -1.76 27.16
N THR A 193 8.70 -0.78 26.24
CA THR A 193 9.89 -0.26 25.57
C THR A 193 10.46 0.99 26.22
N GLY A 194 9.63 1.76 26.95
CA GLY A 194 9.98 3.10 27.43
C GLY A 194 9.98 4.17 26.33
N ASP A 195 9.59 3.82 25.08
CA ASP A 195 9.54 4.76 23.97
C ASP A 195 8.30 5.66 24.08
N ASN A 196 8.52 6.98 24.09
CA ASN A 196 7.48 8.01 24.14
C ASN A 196 7.52 8.93 22.91
N GLY A 197 8.30 8.57 21.89
CA GLY A 197 8.37 9.31 20.63
C GLY A 197 7.11 9.18 19.77
N THR A 198 6.96 10.09 18.80
CA THR A 198 5.96 9.95 17.74
C THR A 198 6.65 9.36 16.52
N HIS A 199 6.22 8.17 16.13
CA HIS A 199 6.81 7.46 14.98
C HIS A 199 5.71 7.03 14.01
N VAL A 200 5.95 7.29 12.73
CA VAL A 200 5.11 6.87 11.61
C VAL A 200 5.99 6.31 10.50
N VAL A 201 5.43 5.46 9.64
CA VAL A 201 6.15 4.89 8.49
C VAL A 201 5.32 5.03 7.21
N SER A 202 5.99 5.21 6.07
CA SER A 202 5.32 5.41 4.77
C SER A 202 5.04 4.11 4.02
N TYR A 203 5.58 2.97 4.46
CA TYR A 203 5.26 1.65 3.93
C TYR A 203 4.00 1.08 4.62
N GLY A 204 3.34 0.12 3.96
CA GLY A 204 2.18 -0.58 4.51
C GLY A 204 2.63 -1.79 5.34
N THR A 205 1.81 -2.17 6.32
CA THR A 205 1.98 -3.39 7.11
C THR A 205 0.61 -4.01 7.40
N GLU A 206 0.58 -5.18 8.01
CA GLU A 206 -0.66 -5.83 8.44
C GLU A 206 -1.42 -5.09 9.56
N ALA A 207 -0.82 -4.09 10.21
CA ALA A 207 -1.41 -3.40 11.36
C ALA A 207 -2.77 -2.74 11.04
N GLY A 208 -2.91 -2.13 9.86
CA GLY A 208 -4.19 -1.57 9.42
C GLY A 208 -5.30 -2.61 9.27
N GLN A 209 -4.95 -3.84 8.86
CA GLN A 209 -5.91 -4.96 8.72
C GLN A 209 -6.40 -5.45 10.08
N PHE A 210 -5.51 -5.54 11.08
CA PHE A 210 -5.90 -5.84 12.46
C PHE A 210 -6.81 -4.73 13.02
N GLN A 211 -6.47 -3.46 12.77
CA GLN A 211 -7.29 -2.33 13.22
C GLN A 211 -8.68 -2.34 12.59
N ASP A 212 -8.78 -2.63 11.28
CA ASP A 212 -10.08 -2.76 10.59
C ASP A 212 -10.91 -3.94 11.11
N ALA A 213 -10.26 -4.99 11.62
CA ALA A 213 -10.92 -6.10 12.31
C ALA A 213 -11.30 -5.78 13.78
N GLY A 214 -11.03 -4.56 14.23
CA GLY A 214 -11.43 -4.02 15.55
C GLY A 214 -10.48 -4.37 16.69
N TYR A 215 -9.19 -4.59 16.41
CA TYR A 215 -8.14 -4.62 17.41
C TYR A 215 -7.54 -3.23 17.59
N SER A 216 -7.13 -2.86 18.81
CA SER A 216 -6.16 -1.79 18.96
C SER A 216 -4.84 -2.26 18.36
N ALA A 217 -4.19 -1.46 17.52
CA ALA A 217 -3.02 -1.91 16.79
C ALA A 217 -1.87 -0.90 16.81
N CYS A 218 -0.64 -1.40 16.92
CA CYS A 218 0.59 -0.64 16.70
C CYS A 218 1.68 -1.55 16.11
N ILE A 219 2.76 -0.93 15.63
CA ILE A 219 3.94 -1.65 15.17
C ILE A 219 5.03 -1.47 16.22
N CYS A 220 5.67 -2.55 16.60
CA CYS A 220 6.85 -2.55 17.45
C CYS A 220 7.63 -3.85 17.28
N GLY A 221 8.79 -3.79 16.65
CA GLY A 221 9.62 -4.97 16.44
C GLY A 221 11.11 -4.64 16.36
N PRO A 222 11.95 -5.67 16.51
CA PRO A 222 13.39 -5.53 16.42
C PRO A 222 13.84 -5.37 14.96
N GLY A 223 15.03 -4.79 14.77
CA GLY A 223 15.61 -4.54 13.45
C GLY A 223 15.31 -3.16 12.90
N ASP A 224 16.03 -2.80 11.85
CA ASP A 224 15.90 -1.52 11.13
C ASP A 224 15.37 -1.79 9.72
N ILE A 225 14.32 -1.08 9.34
CA ILE A 225 13.72 -1.18 7.99
C ILE A 225 14.73 -0.87 6.88
N ALA A 226 15.76 -0.09 7.16
CA ALA A 226 16.84 0.19 6.19
C ALA A 226 17.65 -1.06 5.82
N GLN A 227 17.56 -2.14 6.59
CA GLN A 227 18.23 -3.42 6.35
C GLN A 227 17.32 -4.43 5.62
N ALA A 228 16.01 -4.18 5.61
CA ALA A 228 15.06 -5.02 4.92
C ALA A 228 15.20 -4.89 3.40
N HIS A 229 14.87 -5.97 2.66
CA HIS A 229 14.92 -6.06 1.20
C HIS A 229 16.31 -5.80 0.59
N GLN A 230 17.38 -6.04 1.37
CA GLN A 230 18.76 -5.98 0.89
C GLN A 230 19.26 -7.40 0.56
N ALA A 231 20.25 -7.49 -0.33
CA ALA A 231 20.83 -8.79 -0.74
C ALA A 231 21.39 -9.58 0.45
N ASP A 232 21.96 -8.89 1.42
CA ASP A 232 22.50 -9.46 2.67
C ASP A 232 21.71 -8.92 3.88
N GLU A 233 20.39 -9.10 3.87
CA GLU A 233 19.53 -8.69 4.97
C GLU A 233 19.96 -9.33 6.30
N PHE A 234 20.04 -8.54 7.36
CA PHE A 234 20.46 -9.00 8.66
C PHE A 234 19.74 -8.26 9.80
N ILE A 235 19.73 -8.87 10.96
CA ILE A 235 19.36 -8.22 12.23
C ILE A 235 20.54 -8.27 13.18
N SER A 236 20.82 -7.19 13.90
CA SER A 236 21.86 -7.20 14.92
C SER A 236 21.45 -8.05 16.14
N ILE A 237 22.42 -8.73 16.76
CA ILE A 237 22.19 -9.50 18.00
C ILE A 237 21.59 -8.61 19.10
N ALA A 238 21.99 -7.34 19.15
CA ALA A 238 21.45 -6.38 20.12
C ALA A 238 19.95 -6.13 19.91
N GLN A 239 19.48 -6.02 18.67
CA GLN A 239 18.07 -5.87 18.36
C GLN A 239 17.29 -7.17 18.61
N MET A 240 17.84 -8.32 18.24
CA MET A 240 17.23 -9.61 18.56
C MET A 240 17.03 -9.78 20.07
N ASN A 241 18.03 -9.46 20.88
CA ASN A 241 17.93 -9.52 22.35
C ASN A 241 16.89 -8.53 22.91
N LYS A 242 16.72 -7.35 22.29
CA LYS A 242 15.65 -6.41 22.68
C LYS A 242 14.27 -6.98 22.38
N GLY A 243 14.08 -7.56 21.18
CA GLY A 243 12.84 -8.24 20.81
C GLY A 243 12.49 -9.38 21.76
N GLN A 244 13.48 -10.22 22.10
CA GLN A 244 13.29 -11.32 23.07
C GLN A 244 12.84 -10.78 24.44
N LYS A 245 13.53 -9.78 24.99
CA LYS A 245 13.14 -9.16 26.27
C LYS A 245 11.74 -8.55 26.24
N PHE A 246 11.37 -7.94 25.12
CA PHE A 246 10.03 -7.42 24.93
C PHE A 246 8.97 -8.51 25.02
N MET A 247 9.19 -9.65 24.34
CA MET A 247 8.30 -10.81 24.40
C MET A 247 8.22 -11.42 25.79
N GLU A 248 9.36 -11.58 26.49
CA GLU A 248 9.42 -12.07 27.88
C GLU A 248 8.61 -11.15 28.80
N SER A 249 8.85 -9.83 28.72
CA SER A 249 8.12 -8.84 29.53
C SER A 249 6.62 -8.79 29.23
N MET A 250 6.22 -9.11 28.00
CA MET A 250 4.81 -9.24 27.63
C MET A 250 4.19 -10.48 28.29
N LEU A 251 4.88 -11.62 28.23
CA LEU A 251 4.40 -12.86 28.87
C LEU A 251 4.26 -12.71 30.40
N ASP A 252 5.20 -12.03 31.06
CA ASP A 252 5.15 -11.78 32.51
C ASP A 252 3.91 -10.96 32.94
N ARG A 253 3.30 -10.21 32.01
CA ARG A 253 2.06 -9.44 32.26
C ARG A 253 0.78 -10.21 32.00
N MET A 254 0.88 -11.37 31.35
CA MET A 254 -0.27 -12.22 31.03
C MET A 254 -0.52 -13.28 32.09
N VAL A 255 0.37 -13.41 33.05
CA VAL A 255 0.32 -14.33 34.20
C VAL A 255 -0.04 -13.55 35.45
#